data_01831dbd60e609bcc83d2807d741c62f
#
_entry.id   01831dbd60e609bcc83d2807d741c62f
#
_cell.length_a   1.000
_cell.length_b   1.000
_cell.length_c   1.000
_cell.angle_alpha   90.00
_cell.angle_beta   90.00
_cell.angle_gamma   90.00
#
_symmetry.space_group_name_H-M   'P 1'
#
loop_
_entity.id
_entity.type
_entity.pdbx_description
1 polymer ?
#
loop_
_entity_poly.entity_id
_entity_poly.type
_entity_poly.pdbx_seq_one_letter_code
_entity_poly.pdbx_strand_id
1 'polypeptide(L)'
;NFQINMNFLNSVFEADEIVQTEAKRKGISLAPSKATDYLQIKGVFGPENFEECNFEKLKEIAFLKFQDVLKDFLASRLAEGVELKNILLKNIEDIFVLLKKTDNILAKRKKKYTAKLKENLIMITESVNQFDEGRIEQELALLAVKADVSEEIDRLHSHVINGTKIINSNGAKGRRLEFLLQELNREANTLCSKSNDIALTEIGLELKLIVDRLREQVQNVE
;
A
#
# COMPACT_ATOMS: atom_id res chain seq x y z
N ASN A 1 -52.03 10.26 -6.13
CA ASN A 1 -53.16 10.38 -5.20
C ASN A 1 -52.63 10.33 -3.77
N PHE A 2 -53.15 11.23 -2.94
CA PHE A 2 -52.89 11.16 -1.51
C PHE A 2 -54.09 10.53 -0.82
N GLN A 3 -53.83 9.57 0.06
CA GLN A 3 -54.88 8.93 0.85
C GLN A 3 -54.63 9.11 2.34
N ILE A 4 -55.72 9.01 3.11
CA ILE A 4 -55.67 9.02 4.57
C ILE A 4 -55.25 7.63 5.04
N ASN A 5 -54.15 7.56 5.79
CA ASN A 5 -53.77 6.36 6.50
C ASN A 5 -54.70 6.10 7.68
N MET A 6 -55.73 5.29 7.44
CA MET A 6 -56.77 5.03 8.43
C MET A 6 -56.23 4.35 9.68
N ASN A 7 -55.24 3.47 9.58
CA ASN A 7 -54.63 2.81 10.73
C ASN A 7 -53.92 3.84 11.64
N PHE A 8 -53.15 4.72 11.03
CA PHE A 8 -52.46 5.76 11.77
C PHE A 8 -53.42 6.83 12.33
N LEU A 9 -54.48 7.17 11.57
CA LEU A 9 -55.51 8.10 12.04
C LEU A 9 -56.27 7.53 13.29
N ASN A 10 -56.57 6.22 13.30
CA ASN A 10 -57.19 5.56 14.46
C ASN A 10 -56.28 5.65 15.70
N SER A 11 -54.99 5.42 15.54
CA SER A 11 -54.00 5.59 16.64
C SER A 11 -53.95 7.01 17.15
N VAL A 12 -54.11 8.00 16.27
CA VAL A 12 -54.17 9.43 16.66
C VAL A 12 -55.40 9.75 17.45
N PHE A 13 -56.58 9.19 17.09
CA PHE A 13 -57.83 9.34 17.84
C PHE A 13 -57.75 8.69 19.23
N GLU A 14 -57.16 7.52 19.33
CA GLU A 14 -56.92 6.89 20.65
C GLU A 14 -56.02 7.75 21.53
N ALA A 15 -54.94 8.30 20.94
CA ALA A 15 -54.05 9.21 21.66
C ALA A 15 -54.77 10.51 22.11
N ASP A 16 -55.61 11.12 21.24
CA ASP A 16 -56.40 12.30 21.59
C ASP A 16 -57.40 12.02 22.75
N GLU A 17 -58.07 10.87 22.75
CA GLU A 17 -58.96 10.46 23.84
C GLU A 17 -58.22 10.32 25.20
N ILE A 18 -57.01 9.76 25.17
CA ILE A 18 -56.14 9.67 26.37
C ILE A 18 -55.79 11.06 26.88
N VAL A 19 -55.37 11.97 25.97
CA VAL A 19 -55.01 13.35 26.33
C VAL A 19 -56.21 14.13 26.91
N GLN A 20 -57.37 14.00 26.29
CA GLN A 20 -58.59 14.66 26.79
C GLN A 20 -58.99 14.12 28.17
N THR A 21 -58.88 12.83 28.40
CA THR A 21 -59.18 12.18 29.66
C THR A 21 -58.25 12.67 30.81
N GLU A 22 -56.93 12.72 30.51
CA GLU A 22 -55.94 13.22 31.46
C GLU A 22 -56.10 14.72 31.74
N ALA A 23 -56.44 15.52 30.76
CA ALA A 23 -56.70 16.95 30.93
C ALA A 23 -57.89 17.19 31.84
N LYS A 24 -59.01 16.44 31.63
CA LYS A 24 -60.19 16.51 32.50
C LYS A 24 -59.83 16.13 33.94
N ARG A 25 -59.03 15.09 34.16
CA ARG A 25 -58.57 14.65 35.47
C ARG A 25 -57.76 15.74 36.21
N LYS A 26 -56.99 16.53 35.45
CA LYS A 26 -56.18 17.64 35.98
C LYS A 26 -56.91 18.98 36.02
N GLY A 27 -58.17 19.05 35.63
CA GLY A 27 -58.93 20.29 35.58
C GLY A 27 -58.53 21.27 34.49
N ILE A 28 -57.86 20.77 33.47
CA ILE A 28 -57.41 21.56 32.31
C ILE A 28 -58.53 21.50 31.25
N SER A 29 -58.99 22.64 30.78
CA SER A 29 -59.94 22.73 29.66
C SER A 29 -59.16 22.78 28.34
N LEU A 30 -59.33 21.77 27.49
CA LEU A 30 -58.79 21.76 26.13
C LEU A 30 -59.85 22.27 25.14
N ALA A 31 -59.39 22.95 24.09
CA ALA A 31 -60.24 23.30 22.96
C ALA A 31 -60.55 22.02 22.15
N PRO A 32 -61.74 21.88 21.55
CA PRO A 32 -62.06 20.72 20.70
C PRO A 32 -61.20 20.72 19.46
N SER A 33 -60.61 19.57 19.18
CA SER A 33 -59.79 19.32 17.97
C SER A 33 -60.65 19.42 16.70
N LYS A 34 -60.11 20.03 15.66
CA LYS A 34 -60.78 20.14 14.34
C LYS A 34 -60.27 19.02 13.42
N ALA A 35 -61.08 18.59 12.46
CA ALA A 35 -60.68 17.62 11.46
C ALA A 35 -59.38 17.99 10.72
N THR A 36 -59.17 19.29 10.49
CA THR A 36 -57.95 19.85 9.86
C THR A 36 -56.69 19.60 10.74
N ASP A 37 -56.84 19.58 12.04
CA ASP A 37 -55.70 19.42 12.96
C ASP A 37 -55.17 17.99 12.88
N TYR A 38 -56.05 17.00 12.78
CA TYR A 38 -55.65 15.59 12.52
C TYR A 38 -55.02 15.39 11.16
N LEU A 39 -55.50 16.05 10.09
CA LEU A 39 -54.93 15.94 8.77
C LEU A 39 -53.55 16.57 8.63
N GLN A 40 -53.18 17.49 9.50
CA GLN A 40 -51.85 18.12 9.54
C GLN A 40 -50.80 17.24 10.24
N ILE A 41 -51.21 16.20 10.96
CA ILE A 41 -50.29 15.29 11.62
C ILE A 41 -49.53 14.48 10.56
N LYS A 42 -48.22 14.60 10.61
CA LYS A 42 -47.34 13.89 9.65
C LYS A 42 -47.54 12.38 9.77
N GLY A 43 -47.96 11.76 8.68
CA GLY A 43 -48.25 10.31 8.63
C GLY A 43 -49.74 9.98 8.50
N VAL A 44 -50.66 10.94 8.77
CA VAL A 44 -52.12 10.78 8.52
C VAL A 44 -52.42 10.92 7.04
N PHE A 45 -51.74 11.83 6.34
CA PHE A 45 -51.85 12.05 4.90
C PHE A 45 -50.57 11.55 4.22
N GLY A 46 -50.69 10.60 3.33
CA GLY A 46 -49.56 10.01 2.63
C GLY A 46 -49.90 9.58 1.21
N PRO A 47 -48.90 9.27 0.38
CA PRO A 47 -49.13 8.69 -0.95
C PRO A 47 -49.80 7.32 -0.85
N GLU A 48 -50.63 7.01 -1.85
CA GLU A 48 -51.60 5.91 -1.92
C GLU A 48 -51.01 4.49 -1.76
N ASN A 49 -49.74 4.30 -1.71
CA ASN A 49 -49.09 2.99 -1.58
C ASN A 49 -47.94 3.05 -0.57
N PHE A 50 -48.28 3.08 0.72
CA PHE A 50 -47.48 2.31 1.68
C PHE A 50 -48.09 0.89 1.70
N GLU A 51 -47.93 0.13 0.59
CA GLU A 51 -47.88 -1.32 0.75
C GLU A 51 -46.89 -1.57 1.87
N GLU A 52 -47.28 -2.28 2.90
CA GLU A 52 -46.35 -2.76 3.92
C GLU A 52 -45.19 -3.40 3.16
N CYS A 53 -44.10 -2.62 3.05
CA CYS A 53 -42.91 -3.08 2.36
C CYS A 53 -42.55 -4.36 3.09
N ASN A 54 -42.75 -5.54 2.45
CA ASN A 54 -42.48 -6.81 3.08
C ASN A 54 -40.97 -6.84 3.37
N PHE A 55 -40.63 -6.29 4.53
CA PHE A 55 -39.26 -6.03 4.96
C PHE A 55 -38.41 -7.30 4.93
N GLU A 56 -39.03 -8.47 5.22
CA GLU A 56 -38.37 -9.77 5.13
C GLU A 56 -38.02 -10.11 3.68
N LYS A 57 -38.93 -9.92 2.76
CA LYS A 57 -38.67 -10.17 1.33
C LYS A 57 -37.63 -9.23 0.75
N LEU A 58 -37.64 -7.94 1.17
CA LEU A 58 -36.63 -6.99 0.79
C LEU A 58 -35.24 -7.39 1.33
N LYS A 59 -35.18 -7.85 2.57
CA LYS A 59 -33.97 -8.34 3.23
C LYS A 59 -33.39 -9.57 2.51
N GLU A 60 -34.22 -10.52 2.13
CA GLU A 60 -33.81 -11.71 1.36
C GLU A 60 -33.22 -11.32 0.01
N ILE A 61 -33.90 -10.43 -0.74
CA ILE A 61 -33.40 -9.94 -2.04
C ILE A 61 -32.08 -9.18 -1.88
N ALA A 62 -32.00 -8.31 -0.88
CA ALA A 62 -30.78 -7.55 -0.58
C ALA A 62 -29.61 -8.49 -0.23
N PHE A 63 -29.86 -9.54 0.56
CA PHE A 63 -28.84 -10.52 0.93
C PHE A 63 -28.34 -11.32 -0.28
N LEU A 64 -29.22 -11.79 -1.14
CA LEU A 64 -28.85 -12.49 -2.38
C LEU A 64 -28.01 -11.59 -3.29
N LYS A 65 -28.44 -10.34 -3.49
CA LYS A 65 -27.66 -9.37 -4.29
C LYS A 65 -26.32 -9.04 -3.68
N PHE A 66 -26.22 -8.95 -2.37
CA PHE A 66 -24.94 -8.76 -1.67
C PHE A 66 -24.00 -9.94 -1.91
N GLN A 67 -24.49 -11.19 -1.89
CA GLN A 67 -23.67 -12.36 -2.18
C GLN A 67 -23.14 -12.33 -3.62
N ASP A 68 -23.96 -11.95 -4.61
CA ASP A 68 -23.54 -11.82 -6.01
C ASP A 68 -22.38 -10.77 -6.11
N VAL A 69 -22.59 -9.57 -5.55
CA VAL A 69 -21.60 -8.51 -5.55
C VAL A 69 -20.29 -8.95 -4.85
N LEU A 70 -20.39 -9.65 -3.73
CA LEU A 70 -19.23 -10.16 -3.01
C LEU A 70 -18.43 -11.17 -3.84
N LYS A 71 -19.13 -12.04 -4.56
CA LYS A 71 -18.51 -13.03 -5.45
C LYS A 71 -17.75 -12.34 -6.59
N ASP A 72 -18.38 -11.36 -7.23
CA ASP A 72 -17.76 -10.60 -8.32
C ASP A 72 -16.55 -9.78 -7.84
N PHE A 73 -16.67 -9.19 -6.66
CA PHE A 73 -15.58 -8.47 -6.01
C PHE A 73 -14.37 -9.38 -5.72
N LEU A 74 -14.61 -10.57 -5.16
CA LEU A 74 -13.53 -11.53 -4.89
C LEU A 74 -12.87 -12.02 -6.19
N ALA A 75 -13.65 -12.26 -7.25
CA ALA A 75 -13.12 -12.65 -8.55
C ALA A 75 -12.24 -11.56 -9.15
N SER A 76 -12.67 -10.29 -9.09
CA SER A 76 -11.89 -9.14 -9.55
C SER A 76 -10.58 -8.98 -8.77
N ARG A 77 -10.62 -9.09 -7.44
CA ARG A 77 -9.41 -9.03 -6.60
C ARG A 77 -8.41 -10.15 -6.93
N LEU A 78 -8.89 -11.35 -7.18
CA LEU A 78 -8.02 -12.48 -7.55
C LEU A 78 -7.34 -12.23 -8.92
N ALA A 79 -8.07 -11.74 -9.91
CA ALA A 79 -7.53 -11.41 -11.22
C ALA A 79 -6.46 -10.31 -11.11
N GLU A 80 -6.75 -9.22 -10.41
CA GLU A 80 -5.81 -8.13 -10.16
C GLU A 80 -4.57 -8.60 -9.39
N GLY A 81 -4.74 -9.47 -8.38
CA GLY A 81 -3.65 -10.07 -7.62
C GLY A 81 -2.69 -10.91 -8.47
N VAL A 82 -3.20 -11.62 -9.49
CA VAL A 82 -2.36 -12.37 -10.45
C VAL A 82 -1.54 -11.42 -11.32
N GLU A 83 -2.14 -10.36 -11.86
CA GLU A 83 -1.43 -9.35 -12.66
C GLU A 83 -0.35 -8.66 -11.84
N LEU A 84 -0.70 -8.22 -10.63
CA LEU A 84 0.22 -7.57 -9.71
C LEU A 84 1.41 -8.48 -9.36
N LYS A 85 1.15 -9.77 -9.10
CA LYS A 85 2.21 -10.76 -8.87
C LYS A 85 3.19 -10.83 -10.06
N ASN A 86 2.69 -10.87 -11.28
CA ASN A 86 3.52 -10.93 -12.48
C ASN A 86 4.37 -9.67 -12.64
N ILE A 87 3.81 -8.49 -12.38
CA ILE A 87 4.53 -7.22 -12.41
C ILE A 87 5.65 -7.21 -11.36
N LEU A 88 5.37 -7.64 -10.15
CA LEU A 88 6.36 -7.70 -9.06
C LEU A 88 7.51 -8.66 -9.41
N LEU A 89 7.19 -9.86 -9.91
CA LEU A 89 8.21 -10.84 -10.32
C LEU A 89 9.09 -10.33 -11.45
N LYS A 90 8.50 -9.64 -12.44
CA LYS A 90 9.25 -9.02 -13.55
C LYS A 90 10.23 -7.96 -13.03
N ASN A 91 9.80 -7.08 -12.16
CA ASN A 91 10.69 -6.06 -11.59
C ASN A 91 11.83 -6.68 -10.75
N ILE A 92 11.57 -7.76 -10.01
CA ILE A 92 12.60 -8.51 -9.27
C ILE A 92 13.60 -9.14 -10.25
N GLU A 93 13.14 -9.68 -11.38
CA GLU A 93 14.01 -10.23 -12.42
C GLU A 93 14.86 -9.13 -13.09
N ASP A 94 14.29 -7.95 -13.35
CA ASP A 94 15.03 -6.80 -13.88
C ASP A 94 16.17 -6.39 -12.92
N ILE A 95 15.94 -6.36 -11.60
CA ILE A 95 16.99 -6.15 -10.60
C ILE A 95 18.07 -7.24 -10.71
N PHE A 96 17.68 -8.50 -10.80
CA PHE A 96 18.63 -9.62 -10.93
C PHE A 96 19.51 -9.51 -12.17
N VAL A 97 18.94 -9.10 -13.30
CA VAL A 97 19.69 -8.86 -14.55
C VAL A 97 20.72 -7.72 -14.37
N LEU A 98 20.35 -6.63 -13.68
CA LEU A 98 21.27 -5.54 -13.36
C LEU A 98 22.42 -6.01 -12.45
N LEU A 99 22.12 -6.81 -11.43
CA LEU A 99 23.15 -7.35 -10.53
C LEU A 99 24.14 -8.25 -11.29
N LYS A 100 23.69 -9.08 -12.22
CA LYS A 100 24.60 -9.86 -13.08
C LYS A 100 25.52 -8.98 -13.94
N LYS A 101 25.04 -7.84 -14.44
CA LYS A 101 25.90 -6.87 -15.14
C LYS A 101 26.94 -6.29 -14.19
N THR A 102 26.55 -6.01 -12.94
CA THR A 102 27.44 -5.50 -11.90
C THR A 102 28.57 -6.46 -11.58
N ASP A 103 28.29 -7.76 -11.45
CA ASP A 103 29.30 -8.79 -11.21
C ASP A 103 30.41 -8.80 -12.29
N ASN A 104 29.99 -8.64 -13.55
CA ASN A 104 30.92 -8.55 -14.67
C ASN A 104 31.80 -7.29 -14.63
N ILE A 105 31.24 -6.15 -14.21
CA ILE A 105 31.98 -4.89 -14.06
C ILE A 105 32.99 -5.01 -12.93
N LEU A 106 32.58 -5.56 -11.80
CA LEU A 106 33.46 -5.77 -10.64
C LEU A 106 34.67 -6.64 -10.95
N ALA A 107 34.45 -7.75 -11.67
CA ALA A 107 35.53 -8.63 -12.08
C ALA A 107 36.61 -7.91 -12.92
N LYS A 108 36.18 -6.98 -13.79
CA LYS A 108 37.08 -6.14 -14.61
C LYS A 108 37.71 -5.01 -13.77
N ARG A 109 36.93 -4.42 -12.86
CA ARG A 109 37.37 -3.28 -12.02
C ARG A 109 38.48 -3.67 -11.07
N LYS A 110 38.40 -4.83 -10.42
CA LYS A 110 39.41 -5.30 -9.45
C LYS A 110 40.83 -5.25 -10.03
N LYS A 111 40.99 -5.67 -11.30
CA LYS A 111 42.29 -5.61 -11.97
C LYS A 111 42.76 -4.18 -12.29
N LYS A 112 41.86 -3.31 -12.81
CA LYS A 112 42.17 -1.90 -13.11
C LYS A 112 42.45 -1.08 -11.88
N TYR A 113 41.70 -1.27 -10.80
CA TYR A 113 41.82 -0.51 -9.57
C TYR A 113 43.17 -0.76 -8.89
N THR A 114 43.62 -2.03 -8.82
CA THR A 114 44.92 -2.40 -8.26
C THR A 114 46.07 -1.82 -9.08
N ALA A 115 45.96 -1.79 -10.42
CA ALA A 115 46.95 -1.18 -11.28
C ALA A 115 47.04 0.36 -11.07
N LYS A 116 45.91 1.05 -11.09
CA LYS A 116 45.82 2.49 -10.88
C LYS A 116 46.29 2.93 -9.48
N LEU A 117 46.02 2.11 -8.47
CA LEU A 117 46.49 2.33 -7.11
C LEU A 117 48.03 2.27 -7.05
N LYS A 118 48.63 1.25 -7.72
CA LYS A 118 50.10 1.15 -7.84
C LYS A 118 50.72 2.31 -8.58
N GLU A 119 50.14 2.76 -9.70
CA GLU A 119 50.62 3.94 -10.44
C GLU A 119 50.59 5.22 -9.61
N ASN A 120 49.47 5.46 -8.92
CA ASN A 120 49.35 6.63 -8.03
C ASN A 120 50.33 6.57 -6.86
N LEU A 121 50.62 5.39 -6.31
CA LEU A 121 51.67 5.18 -5.31
C LEU A 121 53.04 5.60 -5.81
N ILE A 122 53.43 5.12 -7.01
CA ILE A 122 54.73 5.44 -7.62
C ILE A 122 54.84 6.96 -7.81
N MET A 123 53.82 7.63 -8.34
CA MET A 123 53.81 9.09 -8.54
C MET A 123 53.97 9.87 -7.21
N ILE A 124 53.33 9.41 -6.13
CA ILE A 124 53.41 10.08 -4.83
C ILE A 124 54.79 9.84 -4.20
N THR A 125 55.34 8.61 -4.28
CA THR A 125 56.66 8.29 -3.72
C THR A 125 57.82 8.95 -4.47
N GLU A 126 57.68 9.15 -5.79
CA GLU A 126 58.69 9.86 -6.59
C GLU A 126 58.68 11.37 -6.32
N SER A 127 57.58 11.97 -5.88
CA SER A 127 57.44 13.41 -5.69
C SER A 127 57.85 13.93 -4.29
N VAL A 128 58.08 13.02 -3.29
CA VAL A 128 58.31 13.45 -1.90
C VAL A 128 59.37 12.59 -1.20
N ASN A 129 60.51 13.18 -0.91
CA ASN A 129 61.70 12.56 -0.33
C ASN A 129 61.60 12.10 1.15
N GLN A 130 60.42 12.18 1.80
CA GLN A 130 60.26 11.84 3.22
C GLN A 130 58.83 11.32 3.51
N PHE A 131 58.45 10.17 2.96
CA PHE A 131 57.21 9.49 3.41
C PHE A 131 57.55 8.18 4.15
N ASP A 132 56.75 7.95 5.18
CA ASP A 132 56.67 6.64 5.85
C ASP A 132 55.86 5.70 4.95
N GLU A 133 56.55 4.77 4.23
CA GLU A 133 55.94 3.81 3.34
C GLU A 133 54.83 3.01 4.04
N GLY A 134 55.00 2.66 5.31
CA GLY A 134 54.01 1.91 6.09
C GLY A 134 52.71 2.69 6.31
N ARG A 135 52.77 4.01 6.41
CA ARG A 135 51.58 4.86 6.57
C ARG A 135 50.79 5.00 5.27
N ILE A 136 51.49 5.03 4.13
CA ILE A 136 50.85 5.06 2.81
C ILE A 136 50.16 3.75 2.53
N GLU A 137 50.77 2.59 2.83
CA GLU A 137 50.19 1.29 2.66
C GLU A 137 48.91 1.15 3.50
N GLN A 138 48.90 1.65 4.75
CA GLN A 138 47.73 1.66 5.61
C GLN A 138 46.56 2.49 5.04
N GLU A 139 46.85 3.72 4.58
CA GLU A 139 45.82 4.59 3.99
C GLU A 139 45.22 3.99 2.71
N LEU A 140 46.05 3.34 1.89
CA LEU A 140 45.60 2.68 0.68
C LEU A 140 44.76 1.44 0.96
N ALA A 141 45.14 0.66 1.97
CA ALA A 141 44.30 -0.46 2.44
C ALA A 141 42.94 0.05 2.94
N LEU A 142 42.89 1.16 3.69
CA LEU A 142 41.66 1.79 4.15
C LEU A 142 40.80 2.30 2.96
N LEU A 143 41.42 2.91 1.95
CA LEU A 143 40.71 3.36 0.74
C LEU A 143 40.16 2.20 -0.06
N ALA A 144 40.91 1.09 -0.17
CA ALA A 144 40.47 -0.13 -0.85
C ALA A 144 39.24 -0.74 -0.16
N VAL A 145 39.26 -0.82 1.17
CA VAL A 145 38.12 -1.31 1.96
C VAL A 145 36.91 -0.39 1.84
N LYS A 146 37.11 0.93 1.88
CA LYS A 146 36.01 1.92 1.70
C LYS A 146 35.39 1.89 0.32
N ALA A 147 36.15 1.51 -0.70
CA ALA A 147 35.67 1.42 -2.09
C ALA A 147 35.14 0.03 -2.46
N ASP A 148 35.18 -0.94 -1.54
CA ASP A 148 34.64 -2.27 -1.77
C ASP A 148 33.11 -2.23 -1.66
N VAL A 149 32.45 -2.69 -2.71
CA VAL A 149 30.98 -2.77 -2.83
C VAL A 149 30.49 -4.21 -2.91
N SER A 150 31.37 -5.17 -2.67
CA SER A 150 31.05 -6.60 -2.79
C SER A 150 29.97 -7.01 -1.80
N GLU A 151 30.03 -6.49 -0.57
CA GLU A 151 29.04 -6.80 0.47
C GLU A 151 27.65 -6.29 0.11
N GLU A 152 27.53 -5.07 -0.43
CA GLU A 152 26.27 -4.49 -0.88
C GLU A 152 25.64 -5.30 -2.01
N ILE A 153 26.45 -5.80 -2.92
CA ILE A 153 25.98 -6.63 -4.04
C ILE A 153 25.54 -8.00 -3.57
N ASP A 154 26.27 -8.65 -2.67
CA ASP A 154 25.88 -9.92 -2.08
C ASP A 154 24.57 -9.81 -1.30
N ARG A 155 24.37 -8.69 -0.58
CA ARG A 155 23.11 -8.39 0.10
C ARG A 155 21.98 -8.16 -0.89
N LEU A 156 22.21 -7.40 -1.97
CA LEU A 156 21.21 -7.19 -3.03
C LEU A 156 20.79 -8.52 -3.67
N HIS A 157 21.73 -9.43 -3.98
CA HIS A 157 21.41 -10.77 -4.46
C HIS A 157 20.53 -11.55 -3.47
N SER A 158 20.89 -11.51 -2.20
CA SER A 158 20.11 -12.17 -1.12
C SER A 158 18.70 -11.60 -1.01
N HIS A 159 18.54 -10.27 -1.13
CA HIS A 159 17.25 -9.60 -1.09
C HIS A 159 16.38 -9.95 -2.31
N VAL A 160 16.95 -10.07 -3.50
CA VAL A 160 16.24 -10.51 -4.72
C VAL A 160 15.69 -11.93 -4.54
N ILE A 161 16.50 -12.86 -4.05
CA ILE A 161 16.06 -14.23 -3.77
C ILE A 161 14.94 -14.25 -2.72
N ASN A 162 15.08 -13.45 -1.65
CA ASN A 162 14.05 -13.33 -0.63
C ASN A 162 12.76 -12.71 -1.18
N GLY A 163 12.86 -11.70 -2.05
CA GLY A 163 11.73 -11.06 -2.71
C GLY A 163 10.90 -12.04 -3.50
N THR A 164 11.56 -12.88 -4.32
CA THR A 164 10.89 -13.95 -5.07
C THR A 164 10.16 -14.92 -4.14
N LYS A 165 10.76 -15.29 -3.00
CA LYS A 165 10.12 -16.18 -2.00
C LYS A 165 8.90 -15.51 -1.36
N ILE A 166 8.98 -14.22 -0.99
CA ILE A 166 7.88 -13.49 -0.38
C ILE A 166 6.71 -13.39 -1.37
N ILE A 167 6.96 -13.00 -2.64
CA ILE A 167 5.93 -12.86 -3.67
C ILE A 167 5.19 -14.19 -3.90
N ASN A 168 5.89 -15.31 -3.86
CA ASN A 168 5.31 -16.65 -4.04
C ASN A 168 4.76 -17.29 -2.76
N SER A 169 4.92 -16.67 -1.58
CA SER A 169 4.37 -17.18 -0.34
C SER A 169 2.85 -16.95 -0.27
N ASN A 170 2.16 -17.74 0.57
CA ASN A 170 0.76 -17.55 0.89
C ASN A 170 0.58 -16.53 2.02
N GLY A 171 -0.62 -15.94 2.09
CA GLY A 171 -1.02 -14.98 3.13
C GLY A 171 -0.57 -13.55 2.85
N ALA A 172 -0.83 -12.66 3.81
CA ALA A 172 -0.51 -11.23 3.73
C ALA A 172 1.00 -11.01 3.58
N LYS A 173 1.39 -10.26 2.58
CA LYS A 173 2.80 -10.06 2.20
C LYS A 173 3.21 -8.60 2.02
N GLY A 174 2.29 -7.66 1.96
CA GLY A 174 2.56 -6.25 1.70
C GLY A 174 3.63 -5.69 2.61
N ARG A 175 3.46 -5.81 3.94
CA ARG A 175 4.43 -5.31 4.93
C ARG A 175 5.83 -5.95 4.80
N ARG A 176 5.89 -7.24 4.44
CA ARG A 176 7.18 -7.94 4.23
C ARG A 176 7.90 -7.43 3.00
N LEU A 177 7.15 -7.13 1.94
CA LEU A 177 7.67 -6.50 0.72
C LEU A 177 8.13 -5.07 0.97
N GLU A 178 7.41 -4.28 1.75
CA GLU A 178 7.84 -2.93 2.13
C GLU A 178 9.20 -2.92 2.83
N PHE A 179 9.41 -3.81 3.82
CA PHE A 179 10.71 -3.96 4.48
C PHE A 179 11.81 -4.37 3.50
N LEU A 180 11.51 -5.32 2.61
CA LEU A 180 12.46 -5.73 1.57
C LEU A 180 12.87 -4.55 0.69
N LEU A 181 11.92 -3.71 0.26
CA LEU A 181 12.17 -2.54 -0.56
C LEU A 181 12.99 -1.47 0.16
N GLN A 182 12.82 -1.32 1.48
CA GLN A 182 13.66 -0.44 2.29
C GLN A 182 15.11 -0.91 2.27
N GLU A 183 15.35 -2.22 2.46
CA GLU A 183 16.71 -2.79 2.41
C GLU A 183 17.31 -2.69 1.00
N LEU A 184 16.56 -3.03 -0.06
CA LEU A 184 17.04 -2.86 -1.44
C LEU A 184 17.44 -1.40 -1.74
N ASN A 185 16.63 -0.44 -1.29
CA ASN A 185 16.95 0.99 -1.47
C ASN A 185 18.19 1.41 -0.68
N ARG A 186 18.35 0.89 0.53
CA ARG A 186 19.52 1.13 1.38
C ARG A 186 20.79 0.64 0.71
N GLU A 187 20.82 -0.62 0.27
CA GLU A 187 21.99 -1.20 -0.39
C GLU A 187 22.29 -0.49 -1.73
N ALA A 188 21.26 -0.13 -2.51
CA ALA A 188 21.44 0.66 -3.73
C ALA A 188 22.05 2.06 -3.46
N ASN A 189 21.64 2.75 -2.39
CA ASN A 189 22.22 4.02 -1.98
C ASN A 189 23.68 3.86 -1.56
N THR A 190 24.01 2.82 -0.80
CA THR A 190 25.39 2.54 -0.37
C THR A 190 26.26 2.20 -1.57
N LEU A 191 25.75 1.41 -2.52
CA LEU A 191 26.43 1.12 -3.79
C LEU A 191 26.76 2.43 -4.53
N CYS A 192 25.79 3.33 -4.72
CA CYS A 192 26.02 4.61 -5.39
C CYS A 192 27.08 5.46 -4.69
N SER A 193 27.07 5.51 -3.35
CA SER A 193 28.00 6.35 -2.57
C SER A 193 29.44 5.80 -2.52
N LYS A 194 29.61 4.48 -2.55
CA LYS A 194 30.94 3.82 -2.49
C LYS A 194 31.54 3.54 -3.88
N SER A 195 30.74 3.56 -4.95
CA SER A 195 31.13 3.02 -6.24
C SER A 195 32.38 3.66 -6.85
N ASN A 196 32.55 4.98 -6.72
CA ASN A 196 33.63 5.76 -7.40
C ASN A 196 33.84 5.34 -8.87
N ASP A 197 32.77 4.87 -9.53
CA ASP A 197 32.76 4.36 -10.89
C ASP A 197 31.43 4.70 -11.56
N ILE A 198 31.51 5.33 -12.73
CA ILE A 198 30.32 5.85 -13.43
C ILE A 198 29.34 4.70 -13.77
N ALA A 199 29.85 3.57 -14.30
CA ALA A 199 28.99 2.47 -14.70
C ALA A 199 28.27 1.82 -13.50
N LEU A 200 28.93 1.70 -12.34
CA LEU A 200 28.32 1.21 -11.12
C LEU A 200 27.30 2.21 -10.56
N THR A 201 27.58 3.51 -10.67
CA THR A 201 26.64 4.55 -10.25
C THR A 201 25.37 4.53 -11.12
N GLU A 202 25.50 4.39 -12.44
CA GLU A 202 24.37 4.25 -13.35
C GLU A 202 23.50 3.04 -13.00
N ILE A 203 24.12 1.88 -12.75
CA ILE A 203 23.38 0.69 -12.30
C ILE A 203 22.68 0.94 -10.96
N GLY A 204 23.34 1.58 -10.01
CA GLY A 204 22.73 1.95 -8.73
C GLY A 204 21.51 2.84 -8.89
N LEU A 205 21.54 3.80 -9.81
CA LEU A 205 20.40 4.66 -10.14
C LEU A 205 19.27 3.87 -10.82
N GLU A 206 19.60 2.96 -11.76
CA GLU A 206 18.60 2.08 -12.38
C GLU A 206 17.92 1.17 -11.33
N LEU A 207 18.71 0.60 -10.41
CA LEU A 207 18.17 -0.19 -9.28
C LEU A 207 17.17 0.64 -8.45
N LYS A 208 17.49 1.89 -8.12
CA LYS A 208 16.58 2.77 -7.38
C LYS A 208 15.27 3.02 -8.13
N LEU A 209 15.34 3.26 -9.44
CA LEU A 209 14.14 3.43 -10.27
C LEU A 209 13.23 2.20 -10.25
N ILE A 210 13.82 0.98 -10.30
CA ILE A 210 13.02 -0.26 -10.23
C ILE A 210 12.45 -0.45 -8.82
N VAL A 211 13.22 -0.15 -7.78
CA VAL A 211 12.75 -0.22 -6.39
C VAL A 211 11.60 0.75 -6.15
N ASP A 212 11.63 1.96 -6.70
CA ASP A 212 10.54 2.93 -6.57
C ASP A 212 9.28 2.46 -7.32
N ARG A 213 9.41 1.89 -8.53
CA ARG A 213 8.26 1.25 -9.22
C ARG A 213 7.67 0.09 -8.40
N LEU A 214 8.53 -0.76 -7.82
CA LEU A 214 8.07 -1.83 -6.93
C LEU A 214 7.31 -1.29 -5.73
N ARG A 215 7.78 -0.18 -5.15
CA ARG A 215 7.13 0.45 -3.99
C ARG A 215 5.71 0.91 -4.32
N GLU A 216 5.50 1.53 -5.49
CA GLU A 216 4.16 1.92 -5.94
C GLU A 216 3.23 0.71 -6.08
N GLN A 217 3.73 -0.40 -6.62
CA GLN A 217 2.92 -1.61 -6.79
C GLN A 217 2.64 -2.32 -5.45
N VAL A 218 3.60 -2.32 -4.52
CA VAL A 218 3.46 -2.97 -3.21
C VAL A 218 2.39 -2.30 -2.34
N GLN A 219 2.10 -1.00 -2.54
CA GLN A 219 0.99 -0.33 -1.85
C GLN A 219 -0.38 -0.97 -2.12
N ASN A 220 -0.52 -1.67 -3.24
CA ASN A 220 -1.75 -2.37 -3.61
C ASN A 220 -1.74 -3.85 -3.19
N VAL A 221 -0.70 -4.32 -2.48
CA VAL A 221 -0.56 -5.70 -2.01
C VAL A 221 -1.05 -5.83 -0.58
N GLU A 222 -2.04 -6.68 -0.38
CA GLU A 222 -2.53 -7.10 0.94
C GLU A 222 -1.85 -8.37 1.46
#